data_45e8989f67224a742bfbc1ae91c39ff0
#
_entry.id   45e8989f67224a742bfbc1ae91c39ff0
#
_cell.length_a   1.000
_cell.length_b   1.000
_cell.length_c   1.000
_cell.angle_alpha   90.00
_cell.angle_beta   90.00
_cell.angle_gamma   90.00
#
_symmetry.space_group_name_H-M   'P 1'
#
loop_
_entity.id
_entity.type
_entity.pdbx_description
1 polymer ?
#
loop_
_entity_poly.entity_id
_entity_poly.type
_entity_poly.pdbx_seq_one_letter_code
_entity_poly.pdbx_strand_id
1 'polypeptide(L)'
;MVYTARSESLNNAVIENFEADTGIHVDVVTGGTGEVLKRVKSESANPQGDICWAADESMLKDYAEYFEPYVSPEDEKMLDNYKNKSGVSAPAFCDPTVFIVNTDLAGDIEINGFEDLLNPALKGKIAAGDPVNSSSAFQCLIAGLYGMGHGDPMSEDAWKWVEGFIANLDGVSLSSSSQVYKGVAEGEYYVGLTWEDPAAAYVRDGVSVKVVFPEEGAIMSGQCVSIIKGAPHMDNAKKFVDYMLGEKCQSYVGKNLTVRPLRADAELNDSLTPWDNIVPLDSYDGEWVAANKASITEKYSEYLENFGG
;
A
#
# COMPACT_ATOMS: atom_id res chain seq x y z
N MET A 1 21.52 7.47 8.91
CA MET A 1 20.90 7.90 7.62
C MET A 1 19.82 6.91 7.21
N VAL A 2 18.63 7.39 6.83
CA VAL A 2 17.47 6.58 6.41
C VAL A 2 17.20 6.82 4.92
N TYR A 3 17.16 5.75 4.15
CA TYR A 3 16.72 5.74 2.75
C TYR A 3 15.25 5.35 2.69
N THR A 4 14.39 6.21 2.13
CA THR A 4 12.94 5.99 2.18
C THR A 4 12.23 6.36 0.87
N ALA A 5 11.12 5.65 0.60
CA ALA A 5 10.16 5.95 -0.46
C ALA A 5 8.79 6.37 0.10
N ARG A 6 8.72 6.66 1.41
CA ARG A 6 7.47 7.00 2.10
C ARG A 6 7.14 8.48 1.94
N SER A 7 5.87 8.82 2.21
CA SER A 7 5.39 10.20 2.19
C SER A 7 6.14 11.07 3.22
N GLU A 8 6.28 12.34 2.91
CA GLU A 8 6.94 13.31 3.79
C GLU A 8 6.25 13.37 5.17
N SER A 9 4.92 13.32 5.19
CA SER A 9 4.14 13.34 6.44
C SER A 9 4.46 12.16 7.35
N LEU A 10 4.55 10.94 6.80
CA LEU A 10 4.90 9.75 7.57
C LEU A 10 6.37 9.78 8.02
N ASN A 11 7.29 10.16 7.11
CA ASN A 11 8.70 10.30 7.45
C ASN A 11 8.90 11.28 8.62
N ASN A 12 8.32 12.49 8.52
CA ASN A 12 8.44 13.50 9.55
C ASN A 12 7.85 13.01 10.88
N ALA A 13 6.65 12.44 10.87
CA ALA A 13 6.00 11.93 12.07
C ALA A 13 6.85 10.88 12.81
N VAL A 14 7.45 9.95 12.09
CA VAL A 14 8.28 8.90 12.70
C VAL A 14 9.62 9.47 13.17
N ILE A 15 10.30 10.27 12.34
CA ILE A 15 11.66 10.74 12.59
C ILE A 15 11.71 11.80 13.67
N GLU A 16 10.84 12.82 13.63
CA GLU A 16 10.81 13.86 14.65
C GLU A 16 10.56 13.30 16.04
N ASN A 17 9.63 12.33 16.15
CA ASN A 17 9.38 11.68 17.43
C ASN A 17 10.54 10.77 17.87
N PHE A 18 11.19 10.06 16.93
CA PHE A 18 12.39 9.28 17.23
C PHE A 18 13.53 10.16 17.74
N GLU A 19 13.81 11.28 17.07
CA GLU A 19 14.84 12.24 17.48
C GLU A 19 14.55 12.85 18.86
N ALA A 20 13.29 13.22 19.11
CA ALA A 20 12.86 13.77 20.38
C ALA A 20 13.05 12.77 21.55
N ASP A 21 12.80 11.48 21.29
CA ASP A 21 12.86 10.44 22.32
C ASP A 21 14.27 9.93 22.60
N THR A 22 15.12 9.91 21.57
CA THR A 22 16.43 9.24 21.65
C THR A 22 17.60 10.20 21.63
N GLY A 23 17.41 11.44 21.16
CA GLY A 23 18.47 12.40 20.88
C GLY A 23 19.36 12.01 19.69
N ILE A 24 18.96 10.98 18.91
CA ILE A 24 19.71 10.51 17.73
C ILE A 24 19.19 11.28 16.51
N HIS A 25 20.07 12.03 15.86
CA HIS A 25 19.72 12.75 14.63
C HIS A 25 19.64 11.82 13.42
N VAL A 26 18.66 12.06 12.53
CA VAL A 26 18.38 11.24 11.35
C VAL A 26 18.42 12.07 10.07
N ASP A 27 19.42 11.80 9.24
CA ASP A 27 19.44 12.29 7.87
C ASP A 27 18.56 11.42 6.99
N VAL A 28 17.74 12.05 6.14
CA VAL A 28 16.78 11.37 5.26
C VAL A 28 17.16 11.56 3.80
N VAL A 29 17.14 10.46 3.05
CA VAL A 29 17.28 10.49 1.59
C VAL A 29 16.02 9.85 1.00
N THR A 30 15.25 10.66 0.29
CA THR A 30 14.01 10.23 -0.37
C THR A 30 14.25 9.87 -1.83
N GLY A 31 13.50 8.89 -2.33
CA GLY A 31 13.53 8.46 -3.73
C GLY A 31 12.43 7.46 -4.03
N GLY A 32 12.25 7.10 -5.30
CA GLY A 32 11.36 5.99 -5.64
C GLY A 32 11.88 4.66 -5.08
N THR A 33 10.98 3.72 -4.79
CA THR A 33 11.35 2.40 -4.22
C THR A 33 12.50 1.74 -4.99
N GLY A 34 12.41 1.70 -6.31
CA GLY A 34 13.46 1.11 -7.15
C GLY A 34 14.79 1.88 -7.12
N GLU A 35 14.76 3.19 -6.93
CA GLU A 35 15.96 4.03 -6.80
C GLU A 35 16.65 3.76 -5.47
N VAL A 36 15.89 3.71 -4.38
CA VAL A 36 16.39 3.39 -3.03
C VAL A 36 17.04 2.00 -3.02
N LEU A 37 16.39 0.98 -3.56
CA LEU A 37 16.94 -0.37 -3.61
C LEU A 37 18.21 -0.46 -4.49
N LYS A 38 18.22 0.21 -5.64
CA LYS A 38 19.44 0.30 -6.48
C LYS A 38 20.57 0.99 -5.75
N ARG A 39 20.30 2.04 -4.96
CA ARG A 39 21.27 2.73 -4.15
C ARG A 39 21.87 1.82 -3.08
N VAL A 40 21.04 1.12 -2.29
CA VAL A 40 21.49 0.12 -1.31
C VAL A 40 22.45 -0.88 -1.95
N LYS A 41 22.07 -1.42 -3.12
CA LYS A 41 22.91 -2.36 -3.88
C LYS A 41 24.23 -1.73 -4.35
N SER A 42 24.19 -0.53 -4.91
CA SER A 42 25.39 0.14 -5.45
C SER A 42 26.39 0.55 -4.36
N GLU A 43 25.92 0.84 -3.15
CA GLU A 43 26.73 1.23 -2.01
C GLU A 43 27.16 0.02 -1.14
N SER A 44 26.81 -1.23 -1.52
CA SER A 44 27.01 -2.42 -0.68
C SER A 44 28.45 -2.69 -0.28
N ALA A 45 29.44 -2.26 -1.08
CA ALA A 45 30.87 -2.38 -0.73
C ALA A 45 31.32 -1.34 0.33
N ASN A 46 30.63 -0.22 0.47
CA ASN A 46 30.89 0.83 1.43
C ASN A 46 29.56 1.58 1.76
N PRO A 47 28.69 0.97 2.58
CA PRO A 47 27.35 1.50 2.88
C PRO A 47 27.43 2.89 3.50
N GLN A 48 26.62 3.83 3.00
CA GLN A 48 26.47 5.17 3.53
C GLN A 48 25.19 5.31 4.36
N GLY A 49 24.17 4.50 4.05
CA GLY A 49 22.91 4.44 4.78
C GLY A 49 22.90 3.40 5.89
N ASP A 50 22.05 3.62 6.87
CA ASP A 50 21.84 2.70 7.99
C ASP A 50 20.55 1.90 7.84
N ILE A 51 19.48 2.55 7.33
CA ILE A 51 18.12 2.02 7.22
C ILE A 51 17.62 2.13 5.78
N CYS A 52 16.96 1.09 5.32
CA CYS A 52 16.10 1.09 4.14
C CYS A 52 14.63 0.95 4.58
N TRP A 53 13.82 1.97 4.30
CA TRP A 53 12.38 1.99 4.58
C TRP A 53 11.62 2.36 3.30
N ALA A 54 11.55 1.43 2.35
CA ALA A 54 11.13 1.79 0.99
C ALA A 54 10.23 0.78 0.28
N ALA A 55 10.20 -0.50 0.70
CA ALA A 55 9.57 -1.56 -0.06
C ALA A 55 8.74 -2.50 0.83
N ASP A 56 7.97 -3.37 0.23
CA ASP A 56 7.33 -4.50 0.87
C ASP A 56 8.27 -5.73 0.91
N GLU A 57 7.84 -6.78 1.62
CA GLU A 57 8.67 -7.98 1.82
C GLU A 57 8.97 -8.71 0.50
N SER A 58 8.02 -8.73 -0.43
CA SER A 58 8.18 -9.41 -1.73
C SER A 58 9.30 -8.78 -2.57
N MET A 59 9.36 -7.44 -2.58
CA MET A 59 10.42 -6.71 -3.27
C MET A 59 11.78 -6.83 -2.56
N LEU A 60 11.78 -6.87 -1.22
CA LEU A 60 13.03 -6.97 -0.44
C LEU A 60 13.68 -8.34 -0.52
N LYS A 61 12.95 -9.39 -0.86
CA LYS A 61 13.48 -10.75 -1.02
C LYS A 61 14.66 -10.81 -2.01
N ASP A 62 14.54 -10.12 -3.15
CA ASP A 62 15.60 -10.06 -4.16
C ASP A 62 16.82 -9.25 -3.74
N TYR A 63 16.71 -8.53 -2.64
CA TYR A 63 17.76 -7.71 -2.05
C TYR A 63 18.21 -8.18 -0.67
N ALA A 64 17.75 -9.35 -0.20
CA ALA A 64 17.98 -9.84 1.16
C ALA A 64 19.48 -9.91 1.54
N GLU A 65 20.36 -10.19 0.58
CA GLU A 65 21.81 -10.24 0.79
C GLU A 65 22.45 -8.90 1.22
N TYR A 66 21.75 -7.77 0.94
CA TYR A 66 22.19 -6.41 1.26
C TYR A 66 21.69 -5.91 2.61
N PHE A 67 20.92 -6.73 3.35
CA PHE A 67 20.37 -6.37 4.65
C PHE A 67 20.99 -7.19 5.78
N GLU A 68 21.10 -6.56 6.94
CA GLU A 68 21.59 -7.19 8.17
C GLU A 68 20.46 -8.00 8.81
N PRO A 69 20.69 -9.25 9.19
CA PRO A 69 19.72 -10.02 9.97
C PRO A 69 19.44 -9.35 11.32
N TYR A 70 18.18 -8.96 11.50
CA TYR A 70 17.73 -8.40 12.77
C TYR A 70 16.23 -8.62 12.97
N VAL A 71 15.87 -9.20 14.11
CA VAL A 71 14.49 -9.30 14.58
C VAL A 71 14.37 -8.48 15.84
N SER A 72 13.51 -7.44 15.79
CA SER A 72 13.26 -6.56 16.94
C SER A 72 12.57 -7.32 18.07
N PRO A 73 12.84 -7.01 19.35
CA PRO A 73 12.06 -7.50 20.48
C PRO A 73 10.57 -7.12 20.41
N GLU A 74 10.26 -6.03 19.71
CA GLU A 74 8.89 -5.56 19.51
C GLU A 74 8.09 -6.40 18.50
N ASP A 75 8.77 -7.24 17.71
CA ASP A 75 8.15 -8.10 16.69
C ASP A 75 7.09 -9.05 17.26
N GLU A 76 7.25 -9.48 18.52
CA GLU A 76 6.26 -10.34 19.21
C GLU A 76 4.88 -9.67 19.36
N LYS A 77 4.83 -8.34 19.35
CA LYS A 77 3.60 -7.54 19.49
C LYS A 77 2.95 -7.17 18.15
N MET A 78 3.63 -7.45 17.05
CA MET A 78 3.08 -7.23 15.72
C MET A 78 1.99 -8.27 15.44
N LEU A 79 1.02 -7.90 14.59
CA LEU A 79 -0.01 -8.83 14.09
C LEU A 79 0.66 -10.06 13.43
N ASP A 80 0.14 -11.25 13.64
CA ASP A 80 0.78 -12.51 13.28
C ASP A 80 1.19 -12.60 11.79
N ASN A 81 0.38 -12.05 10.90
CA ASN A 81 0.67 -12.02 9.48
C ASN A 81 1.82 -11.08 9.09
N TYR A 82 2.18 -10.15 9.98
CA TYR A 82 3.18 -9.10 9.75
C TYR A 82 4.43 -9.23 10.63
N LYS A 83 4.64 -10.36 11.27
CA LYS A 83 5.90 -10.65 11.96
C LYS A 83 7.04 -10.81 10.94
N ASN A 84 8.23 -10.42 11.34
CA ASN A 84 9.44 -10.55 10.52
C ASN A 84 9.79 -12.03 10.26
N LYS A 85 9.26 -12.59 9.19
CA LYS A 85 9.48 -13.98 8.77
C LYS A 85 10.79 -14.18 8.00
N SER A 86 11.26 -13.13 7.34
CA SER A 86 12.49 -13.17 6.54
C SER A 86 13.75 -13.07 7.37
N GLY A 87 13.66 -12.56 8.59
CA GLY A 87 14.81 -12.27 9.46
C GLY A 87 15.58 -11.00 9.12
N VAL A 88 15.27 -10.34 7.99
CA VAL A 88 16.00 -9.15 7.49
C VAL A 88 15.11 -7.94 7.23
N SER A 89 13.79 -8.13 7.20
CA SER A 89 12.84 -7.04 6.98
C SER A 89 11.65 -7.15 7.93
N ALA A 90 11.30 -6.05 8.57
CA ALA A 90 10.19 -5.97 9.50
C ALA A 90 9.07 -5.10 8.91
N PRO A 91 7.86 -5.64 8.65
CA PRO A 91 6.70 -4.84 8.32
C PRO A 91 6.35 -3.91 9.49
N ALA A 92 6.32 -2.60 9.25
CA ALA A 92 6.04 -1.61 10.28
C ALA A 92 4.64 -0.98 10.13
N PHE A 93 4.21 -0.73 8.90
CA PHE A 93 2.92 -0.14 8.57
C PHE A 93 2.29 -0.88 7.40
N CYS A 94 0.99 -0.70 7.21
CA CYS A 94 0.24 -1.29 6.10
C CYS A 94 -0.41 -0.22 5.23
N ASP A 95 -0.54 -0.53 3.96
CA ASP A 95 -1.19 0.33 2.98
C ASP A 95 -2.18 -0.51 2.15
N PRO A 96 -3.39 -0.75 2.66
CA PRO A 96 -4.38 -1.60 2.03
C PRO A 96 -4.94 -1.01 0.73
N THR A 97 -5.28 -1.86 -0.24
CA THR A 97 -6.12 -1.47 -1.38
C THR A 97 -7.56 -1.31 -0.95
N VAL A 98 -8.18 -0.18 -1.32
CA VAL A 98 -9.57 0.16 -0.96
C VAL A 98 -10.26 0.87 -2.10
N PHE A 99 -11.58 1.08 -1.96
CA PHE A 99 -12.30 2.08 -2.73
C PHE A 99 -12.47 3.35 -1.90
N ILE A 100 -12.32 4.51 -2.53
CA ILE A 100 -12.86 5.79 -2.05
C ILE A 100 -14.18 6.03 -2.77
N VAL A 101 -15.25 6.28 -2.02
CA VAL A 101 -16.60 6.47 -2.57
C VAL A 101 -17.13 7.83 -2.14
N ASN A 102 -17.53 8.67 -3.10
CA ASN A 102 -18.20 9.93 -2.82
C ASN A 102 -19.65 9.65 -2.41
N THR A 103 -20.00 9.97 -1.16
CA THR A 103 -21.29 9.62 -0.56
C THR A 103 -22.44 10.44 -1.11
N ASP A 104 -22.18 11.67 -1.56
CA ASP A 104 -23.20 12.55 -2.13
C ASP A 104 -23.59 12.13 -3.57
N LEU A 105 -22.58 11.70 -4.35
CA LEU A 105 -22.79 11.31 -5.75
C LEU A 105 -23.27 9.87 -5.90
N ALA A 106 -22.73 8.94 -5.10
CA ALA A 106 -23.14 7.54 -5.14
C ALA A 106 -24.58 7.37 -4.63
N GLY A 107 -25.02 8.21 -3.67
CA GLY A 107 -26.39 8.15 -3.14
C GLY A 107 -26.75 6.75 -2.67
N ASP A 108 -27.79 6.17 -3.26
CA ASP A 108 -28.30 4.81 -2.95
C ASP A 108 -27.60 3.69 -3.73
N ILE A 109 -26.55 3.99 -4.52
CA ILE A 109 -25.78 2.95 -5.23
C ILE A 109 -24.90 2.24 -4.21
N GLU A 110 -25.16 0.95 -4.00
CA GLU A 110 -24.31 0.12 -3.18
C GLU A 110 -22.98 -0.15 -3.89
N ILE A 111 -21.87 0.08 -3.17
CA ILE A 111 -20.50 -0.17 -3.63
C ILE A 111 -19.77 -0.78 -2.43
N ASN A 112 -19.72 -2.12 -2.37
CA ASN A 112 -19.14 -2.91 -1.30
C ASN A 112 -18.00 -3.80 -1.79
N GLY A 113 -17.97 -4.14 -3.09
CA GLY A 113 -16.98 -5.03 -3.68
C GLY A 113 -16.70 -4.75 -5.15
N PHE A 114 -15.83 -5.57 -5.72
CA PHE A 114 -15.43 -5.46 -7.13
C PHE A 114 -16.59 -5.76 -8.09
N GLU A 115 -17.52 -6.66 -7.71
CA GLU A 115 -18.69 -6.96 -8.54
C GLU A 115 -19.58 -5.72 -8.74
N ASP A 116 -19.72 -4.87 -7.71
CA ASP A 116 -20.54 -3.66 -7.79
C ASP A 116 -20.03 -2.64 -8.82
N LEU A 117 -18.72 -2.69 -9.14
CA LEU A 117 -18.13 -1.84 -10.18
C LEU A 117 -18.65 -2.15 -11.60
N LEU A 118 -19.31 -3.28 -11.77
CA LEU A 118 -19.97 -3.66 -13.03
C LEU A 118 -21.38 -3.04 -13.18
N ASN A 119 -21.89 -2.33 -12.15
CA ASN A 119 -23.18 -1.67 -12.21
C ASN A 119 -23.19 -0.62 -13.34
N PRO A 120 -24.12 -0.72 -14.33
CA PRO A 120 -24.18 0.23 -15.44
C PRO A 120 -24.39 1.71 -15.02
N ALA A 121 -24.93 1.93 -13.81
CA ALA A 121 -25.08 3.30 -13.27
C ALA A 121 -23.73 3.97 -12.97
N LEU A 122 -22.66 3.19 -12.86
CA LEU A 122 -21.29 3.67 -12.64
C LEU A 122 -20.50 3.91 -13.93
N LYS A 123 -21.12 3.71 -15.10
CA LYS A 123 -20.44 3.93 -16.38
C LYS A 123 -19.92 5.37 -16.51
N GLY A 124 -18.61 5.53 -16.74
CA GLY A 124 -17.91 6.82 -16.79
C GLY A 124 -17.85 7.54 -15.42
N LYS A 125 -18.12 6.83 -14.31
CA LYS A 125 -18.13 7.36 -12.95
C LYS A 125 -17.06 6.74 -12.03
N ILE A 126 -16.26 5.85 -12.57
CA ILE A 126 -15.21 5.14 -11.85
C ILE A 126 -13.86 5.82 -12.14
N ALA A 127 -13.17 6.25 -11.11
CA ALA A 127 -11.79 6.72 -11.20
C ALA A 127 -10.84 5.53 -11.06
N ALA A 128 -10.11 5.21 -12.11
CA ALA A 128 -9.07 4.19 -12.08
C ALA A 128 -7.78 4.69 -12.72
N GLY A 129 -6.65 4.34 -12.13
CA GLY A 129 -5.34 4.60 -12.70
C GLY A 129 -4.98 3.59 -13.78
N ASP A 130 -3.99 3.94 -14.61
CA ASP A 130 -3.42 3.03 -15.61
C ASP A 130 -2.50 1.99 -14.93
N PRO A 131 -2.86 0.70 -14.90
CA PRO A 131 -2.07 -0.33 -14.23
C PRO A 131 -0.76 -0.67 -14.96
N VAL A 132 -0.58 -0.24 -16.20
CA VAL A 132 0.67 -0.40 -16.94
C VAL A 132 1.74 0.56 -16.42
N ASN A 133 1.35 1.80 -16.10
CA ASN A 133 2.25 2.89 -15.73
C ASN A 133 2.24 3.26 -14.25
N SER A 134 1.24 2.79 -13.49
CA SER A 134 1.08 3.08 -12.05
C SER A 134 1.11 1.80 -11.22
N SER A 135 2.07 1.70 -10.28
CA SER A 135 2.16 0.55 -9.38
C SER A 135 0.94 0.42 -8.46
N SER A 136 0.34 1.53 -8.04
CA SER A 136 -0.89 1.50 -7.24
C SER A 136 -2.10 1.02 -8.04
N ALA A 137 -2.26 1.51 -9.27
CA ALA A 137 -3.32 1.04 -10.15
C ALA A 137 -3.15 -0.45 -10.47
N PHE A 138 -1.91 -0.91 -10.66
CA PHE A 138 -1.61 -2.32 -10.82
C PHE A 138 -2.02 -3.14 -9.60
N GLN A 139 -1.71 -2.69 -8.38
CA GLN A 139 -2.14 -3.37 -7.15
C GLN A 139 -3.68 -3.44 -7.03
N CYS A 140 -4.38 -2.35 -7.39
CA CYS A 140 -5.86 -2.36 -7.40
C CYS A 140 -6.43 -3.34 -8.45
N LEU A 141 -5.82 -3.42 -9.65
CA LEU A 141 -6.18 -4.41 -10.65
C LEU A 141 -5.97 -5.84 -10.12
N ILE A 142 -4.82 -6.10 -9.50
CA ILE A 142 -4.49 -7.40 -8.91
C ILE A 142 -5.49 -7.77 -7.82
N ALA A 143 -5.89 -6.84 -6.96
CA ALA A 143 -6.90 -7.09 -5.94
C ALA A 143 -8.23 -7.54 -6.58
N GLY A 144 -8.68 -6.86 -7.64
CA GLY A 144 -9.87 -7.25 -8.40
C GLY A 144 -9.73 -8.61 -9.08
N LEU A 145 -8.58 -8.89 -9.70
CA LEU A 145 -8.32 -10.19 -10.33
C LEU A 145 -8.35 -11.35 -9.33
N TYR A 146 -7.73 -11.21 -8.17
CA TYR A 146 -7.77 -12.23 -7.12
C TYR A 146 -9.16 -12.38 -6.50
N GLY A 147 -9.85 -11.26 -6.22
CA GLY A 147 -11.20 -11.27 -5.65
C GLY A 147 -12.19 -11.94 -6.58
N MET A 148 -12.30 -11.46 -7.80
CA MET A 148 -13.26 -11.96 -8.79
C MET A 148 -12.88 -13.33 -9.38
N GLY A 149 -11.60 -13.67 -9.32
CA GLY A 149 -11.09 -14.98 -9.70
C GLY A 149 -11.10 -16.02 -8.59
N HIS A 150 -11.66 -15.69 -7.41
CA HIS A 150 -11.72 -16.60 -6.26
C HIS A 150 -10.33 -17.17 -5.89
N GLY A 151 -9.31 -16.33 -5.96
CA GLY A 151 -7.93 -16.69 -5.67
C GLY A 151 -7.09 -17.08 -6.89
N ASP A 152 -7.68 -17.26 -8.07
CA ASP A 152 -6.95 -17.45 -9.33
C ASP A 152 -7.05 -16.20 -10.21
N PRO A 153 -6.02 -15.31 -10.23
CA PRO A 153 -6.06 -14.07 -10.98
C PRO A 153 -6.00 -14.25 -12.50
N MET A 154 -5.76 -15.48 -12.99
CA MET A 154 -5.76 -15.79 -14.42
C MET A 154 -7.01 -16.53 -14.88
N SER A 155 -7.96 -16.81 -13.98
CA SER A 155 -9.22 -17.48 -14.30
C SER A 155 -10.06 -16.71 -15.33
N GLU A 156 -10.99 -17.41 -15.97
CA GLU A 156 -11.94 -16.81 -16.91
C GLU A 156 -12.85 -15.78 -16.21
N ASP A 157 -13.28 -16.06 -14.97
CA ASP A 157 -14.14 -15.17 -14.19
C ASP A 157 -13.44 -13.86 -13.85
N ALA A 158 -12.16 -13.90 -13.44
CA ALA A 158 -11.35 -12.71 -13.19
C ALA A 158 -11.28 -11.80 -14.43
N TRP A 159 -11.03 -12.37 -15.58
CA TRP A 159 -10.86 -11.58 -16.81
C TRP A 159 -12.20 -11.18 -17.45
N LYS A 160 -13.28 -11.88 -17.19
CA LYS A 160 -14.63 -11.44 -17.52
C LYS A 160 -15.05 -10.22 -16.69
N TRP A 161 -14.63 -10.18 -15.41
CA TRP A 161 -14.80 -8.99 -14.61
C TRP A 161 -13.99 -7.81 -15.18
N VAL A 162 -12.72 -8.00 -15.60
CA VAL A 162 -11.91 -6.96 -16.24
C VAL A 162 -12.59 -6.39 -17.48
N GLU A 163 -13.19 -7.24 -18.33
CA GLU A 163 -13.96 -6.80 -19.51
C GLU A 163 -15.08 -5.83 -19.11
N GLY A 164 -15.94 -6.23 -18.16
CA GLY A 164 -17.03 -5.39 -17.69
C GLY A 164 -16.56 -4.13 -16.97
N PHE A 165 -15.50 -4.23 -16.19
CA PHE A 165 -14.88 -3.10 -15.51
C PHE A 165 -14.34 -2.05 -16.50
N ILE A 166 -13.58 -2.48 -17.52
CA ILE A 166 -13.07 -1.59 -18.59
C ILE A 166 -14.22 -0.93 -19.33
N ALA A 167 -15.28 -1.68 -19.67
CA ALA A 167 -16.46 -1.11 -20.32
C ALA A 167 -17.16 -0.03 -19.47
N ASN A 168 -17.13 -0.18 -18.14
CA ASN A 168 -17.67 0.81 -17.21
C ASN A 168 -16.71 2.00 -16.95
N LEU A 169 -15.41 1.86 -17.19
CA LEU A 169 -14.50 2.99 -17.17
C LEU A 169 -14.85 4.02 -18.24
N ASP A 170 -15.43 3.60 -19.38
CA ASP A 170 -15.86 4.48 -20.48
C ASP A 170 -14.74 5.43 -20.95
N GLY A 171 -13.53 4.86 -21.11
CA GLY A 171 -12.33 5.59 -21.51
C GLY A 171 -11.59 6.33 -20.38
N VAL A 172 -12.06 6.24 -19.13
CA VAL A 172 -11.35 6.83 -17.98
C VAL A 172 -10.09 6.01 -17.68
N SER A 173 -8.92 6.63 -17.82
CA SER A 173 -7.62 6.07 -17.45
C SER A 173 -6.73 7.20 -16.92
N LEU A 174 -6.56 7.27 -15.60
CA LEU A 174 -5.87 8.36 -14.93
C LEU A 174 -4.37 8.06 -14.83
N SER A 175 -3.54 9.06 -15.08
CA SER A 175 -2.08 8.89 -15.16
C SER A 175 -1.40 8.76 -13.78
N SER A 176 -2.10 9.12 -12.70
CA SER A 176 -1.54 9.04 -11.33
C SER A 176 -2.58 8.63 -10.31
N SER A 177 -2.14 7.96 -9.24
CA SER A 177 -2.99 7.60 -8.10
C SER A 177 -3.60 8.83 -7.42
N SER A 178 -2.89 9.97 -7.43
CA SER A 178 -3.42 11.20 -6.83
C SER A 178 -4.63 11.76 -7.58
N GLN A 179 -4.70 11.58 -8.89
CA GLN A 179 -5.88 11.96 -9.67
C GLN A 179 -7.10 11.11 -9.31
N VAL A 180 -6.91 9.85 -8.94
CA VAL A 180 -8.00 8.95 -8.55
C VAL A 180 -8.72 9.48 -7.32
N TYR A 181 -8.01 9.56 -6.18
CA TYR A 181 -8.67 9.94 -4.93
C TYR A 181 -9.08 11.42 -4.89
N LYS A 182 -8.34 12.32 -5.57
CA LYS A 182 -8.72 13.73 -5.72
C LYS A 182 -9.98 13.87 -6.54
N GLY A 183 -10.07 13.24 -7.71
CA GLY A 183 -11.24 13.33 -8.58
C GLY A 183 -12.52 12.85 -7.90
N VAL A 184 -12.44 11.81 -7.04
CA VAL A 184 -13.59 11.37 -6.23
C VAL A 184 -13.92 12.41 -5.14
N ALA A 185 -12.91 12.90 -4.42
CA ALA A 185 -13.11 13.89 -3.36
C ALA A 185 -13.66 15.22 -3.88
N GLU A 186 -13.26 15.64 -5.08
CA GLU A 186 -13.70 16.85 -5.76
C GLU A 186 -15.06 16.68 -6.51
N GLY A 187 -15.61 15.45 -6.51
CA GLY A 187 -16.92 15.16 -7.10
C GLY A 187 -16.93 14.95 -8.61
N GLU A 188 -15.80 14.64 -9.21
CA GLU A 188 -15.72 14.26 -10.64
C GLU A 188 -16.18 12.81 -10.86
N TYR A 189 -15.89 11.91 -9.89
CA TYR A 189 -16.21 10.50 -9.94
C TYR A 189 -16.98 10.05 -8.70
N TYR A 190 -17.71 8.94 -8.83
CA TYR A 190 -18.50 8.37 -7.74
C TYR A 190 -17.67 7.45 -6.86
N VAL A 191 -16.75 6.68 -7.46
CA VAL A 191 -15.87 5.72 -6.81
C VAL A 191 -14.49 5.74 -7.45
N GLY A 192 -13.46 5.48 -6.65
CA GLY A 192 -12.08 5.36 -7.12
C GLY A 192 -11.35 4.20 -6.46
N LEU A 193 -10.52 3.51 -7.24
CA LEU A 193 -9.67 2.42 -6.74
C LEU A 193 -8.34 2.99 -6.27
N THR A 194 -8.06 2.89 -4.98
CA THR A 194 -6.90 3.52 -4.34
C THR A 194 -6.41 2.71 -3.13
N TRP A 195 -5.67 3.33 -2.25
CA TRP A 195 -5.28 2.79 -0.94
C TRP A 195 -5.87 3.60 0.22
N GLU A 196 -5.81 3.00 1.40
CA GLU A 196 -6.47 3.53 2.58
C GLU A 196 -5.94 4.91 3.00
N ASP A 197 -4.62 5.13 3.06
CA ASP A 197 -4.03 6.37 3.58
C ASP A 197 -4.64 7.64 2.97
N PRO A 198 -4.60 7.88 1.63
CA PRO A 198 -5.18 9.08 1.05
C PRO A 198 -6.72 9.14 1.16
N ALA A 199 -7.41 8.00 1.09
CA ALA A 199 -8.87 7.97 1.22
C ALA A 199 -9.31 8.31 2.65
N ALA A 200 -8.67 7.73 3.66
CA ALA A 200 -8.93 8.03 5.07
C ALA A 200 -8.56 9.47 5.44
N ALA A 201 -7.55 10.06 4.78
CA ALA A 201 -7.22 11.47 4.99
C ALA A 201 -8.37 12.39 4.62
N TYR A 202 -9.06 12.13 3.49
CA TYR A 202 -10.24 12.90 3.12
C TYR A 202 -11.42 12.69 4.09
N VAL A 203 -11.62 11.47 4.60
CA VAL A 203 -12.62 11.20 5.65
C VAL A 203 -12.30 12.01 6.91
N ARG A 204 -11.05 11.98 7.38
CA ARG A 204 -10.58 12.76 8.54
C ARG A 204 -10.81 14.25 8.35
N ASP A 205 -10.58 14.75 7.14
CA ASP A 205 -10.72 16.17 6.81
C ASP A 205 -12.18 16.59 6.55
N GLY A 206 -13.15 15.67 6.74
CA GLY A 206 -14.60 15.93 6.69
C GLY A 206 -15.17 16.06 5.29
N VAL A 207 -14.49 15.54 4.27
CA VAL A 207 -15.02 15.48 2.90
C VAL A 207 -16.10 14.40 2.82
N SER A 208 -17.15 14.60 2.00
CA SER A 208 -18.26 13.64 1.81
C SER A 208 -17.80 12.39 1.04
N VAL A 209 -16.85 11.66 1.61
CA VAL A 209 -16.37 10.38 1.10
C VAL A 209 -16.34 9.32 2.18
N LYS A 210 -16.37 8.06 1.79
CA LYS A 210 -16.12 6.92 2.67
C LYS A 210 -15.03 6.02 2.11
N VAL A 211 -14.32 5.31 3.00
CA VAL A 211 -13.43 4.19 2.66
C VAL A 211 -14.24 2.92 2.63
N VAL A 212 -14.09 2.12 1.58
CA VAL A 212 -14.71 0.81 1.45
C VAL A 212 -13.62 -0.23 1.20
N PHE A 213 -13.53 -1.20 2.08
CA PHE A 213 -12.76 -2.42 1.86
C PHE A 213 -13.61 -3.38 1.03
N PRO A 214 -13.11 -3.86 -0.12
CA PRO A 214 -13.88 -4.81 -0.94
C PRO A 214 -14.23 -6.07 -0.16
N GLU A 215 -15.47 -6.54 -0.29
CA GLU A 215 -15.95 -7.74 0.42
C GLU A 215 -15.26 -9.03 -0.07
N GLU A 216 -14.75 -9.03 -1.31
CA GLU A 216 -13.95 -10.12 -1.84
C GLU A 216 -12.53 -10.14 -1.25
N GLY A 217 -12.11 -9.04 -0.63
CA GLY A 217 -10.86 -8.89 0.09
C GLY A 217 -9.94 -7.79 -0.46
N ALA A 218 -9.09 -7.30 0.43
CA ALA A 218 -8.09 -6.26 0.14
C ALA A 218 -6.67 -6.84 0.15
N ILE A 219 -5.80 -6.34 -0.75
CA ILE A 219 -4.37 -6.59 -0.64
C ILE A 219 -3.83 -5.75 0.52
N MET A 220 -3.21 -6.42 1.48
CA MET A 220 -2.69 -5.83 2.72
C MET A 220 -1.17 -5.76 2.65
N SER A 221 -0.61 -4.79 1.91
CA SER A 221 0.84 -4.67 1.72
C SER A 221 1.53 -4.06 2.94
N GLY A 222 2.43 -4.82 3.56
CA GLY A 222 3.28 -4.34 4.66
C GLY A 222 4.45 -3.49 4.15
N GLN A 223 4.56 -2.27 4.67
CA GLN A 223 5.70 -1.39 4.43
C GLN A 223 6.85 -1.76 5.35
N CYS A 224 7.91 -2.35 4.81
CA CYS A 224 9.01 -2.89 5.60
C CYS A 224 10.12 -1.87 5.88
N VAL A 225 10.72 -2.04 7.06
CA VAL A 225 11.98 -1.42 7.46
C VAL A 225 13.05 -2.50 7.58
N SER A 226 14.24 -2.23 7.03
CA SER A 226 15.39 -3.13 7.04
C SER A 226 16.66 -2.37 7.42
N ILE A 227 17.58 -3.03 8.14
CA ILE A 227 18.91 -2.51 8.43
C ILE A 227 19.82 -2.83 7.24
N ILE A 228 20.52 -1.82 6.72
CA ILE A 228 21.48 -2.03 5.63
C ILE A 228 22.70 -2.81 6.19
N LYS A 229 23.12 -3.86 5.50
CA LYS A 229 24.27 -4.67 5.90
C LYS A 229 25.55 -3.84 5.93
N GLY A 230 26.24 -3.88 7.05
CA GLY A 230 27.43 -3.05 7.27
C GLY A 230 27.11 -1.59 7.56
N ALA A 231 25.89 -1.27 8.01
CA ALA A 231 25.47 0.06 8.40
C ALA A 231 26.50 0.78 9.29
N PRO A 232 26.87 2.05 8.98
CA PRO A 232 27.86 2.80 9.76
C PRO A 232 27.49 2.99 11.23
N HIS A 233 26.20 3.01 11.55
CA HIS A 233 25.67 3.24 12.91
C HIS A 233 24.73 2.10 13.34
N MET A 234 25.24 0.86 13.33
CA MET A 234 24.45 -0.37 13.55
C MET A 234 23.56 -0.31 14.81
N ASP A 235 24.09 0.15 15.95
CA ASP A 235 23.31 0.23 17.20
C ASP A 235 22.17 1.24 17.11
N ASN A 236 22.37 2.35 16.40
CA ASN A 236 21.32 3.33 16.17
C ASN A 236 20.29 2.81 15.16
N ALA A 237 20.71 2.05 14.16
CA ALA A 237 19.83 1.39 13.21
C ALA A 237 18.89 0.40 13.89
N LYS A 238 19.39 -0.44 14.83
CA LYS A 238 18.55 -1.32 15.64
C LYS A 238 17.55 -0.57 16.48
N LYS A 239 17.99 0.52 17.16
CA LYS A 239 17.08 1.38 17.95
C LYS A 239 15.99 2.00 17.07
N PHE A 240 16.30 2.35 15.82
CA PHE A 240 15.31 2.91 14.90
C PHE A 240 14.25 1.86 14.51
N VAL A 241 14.66 0.63 14.20
CA VAL A 241 13.73 -0.48 13.92
C VAL A 241 12.86 -0.77 15.15
N ASP A 242 13.47 -0.90 16.34
CA ASP A 242 12.72 -1.12 17.60
C ASP A 242 11.72 0.00 17.88
N TYR A 243 12.11 1.24 17.64
CA TYR A 243 11.23 2.39 17.80
C TYR A 243 10.05 2.34 16.82
N MET A 244 10.29 2.04 15.55
CA MET A 244 9.24 1.96 14.53
C MET A 244 8.18 0.88 14.84
N LEU A 245 8.60 -0.25 15.41
CA LEU A 245 7.69 -1.34 15.82
C LEU A 245 7.14 -1.15 17.24
N GLY A 246 7.71 -0.20 18.01
CA GLY A 246 7.34 0.08 19.38
C GLY A 246 5.93 0.70 19.49
N GLU A 247 5.26 0.44 20.62
CA GLU A 247 3.90 0.92 20.92
C GLU A 247 3.75 2.43 20.70
N LYS A 248 4.73 3.23 21.15
CA LYS A 248 4.68 4.68 21.06
C LYS A 248 4.59 5.18 19.61
N CYS A 249 5.44 4.67 18.73
CA CYS A 249 5.44 5.03 17.32
C CYS A 249 4.17 4.53 16.62
N GLN A 250 3.82 3.28 16.83
CA GLN A 250 2.65 2.65 16.20
C GLN A 250 1.35 3.33 16.61
N SER A 251 1.16 3.61 17.92
CA SER A 251 -0.02 4.34 18.43
C SER A 251 -0.02 5.81 18.00
N TYR A 252 1.16 6.46 17.93
CA TYR A 252 1.23 7.83 17.40
C TYR A 252 0.76 7.92 15.95
N VAL A 253 1.26 7.01 15.09
CA VAL A 253 0.87 6.93 13.68
C VAL A 253 -0.61 6.61 13.54
N GLY A 254 -1.11 5.58 14.24
CA GLY A 254 -2.53 5.20 14.19
C GLY A 254 -3.50 6.27 14.67
N LYS A 255 -3.11 7.10 15.66
CA LYS A 255 -3.94 8.18 16.19
C LYS A 255 -3.91 9.46 15.35
N ASN A 256 -2.74 9.81 14.80
CA ASN A 256 -2.50 11.14 14.24
C ASN A 256 -2.39 11.16 12.71
N LEU A 257 -2.14 9.99 12.10
CA LEU A 257 -2.05 9.83 10.65
C LEU A 257 -3.15 8.88 10.16
N THR A 258 -3.18 8.73 8.85
CA THR A 258 -4.10 7.81 8.14
C THR A 258 -3.39 6.56 7.62
N VAL A 259 -2.11 6.40 7.95
CA VAL A 259 -1.33 5.19 7.71
C VAL A 259 -1.64 4.15 8.80
N ARG A 260 -1.89 2.93 8.42
CA ARG A 260 -2.31 1.86 9.32
C ARG A 260 -1.12 1.22 10.04
N PRO A 261 -1.08 1.27 11.40
CA PRO A 261 -0.07 0.55 12.17
C PRO A 261 -0.32 -0.96 12.14
N LEU A 262 0.74 -1.75 12.30
CA LEU A 262 0.69 -3.22 12.28
C LEU A 262 0.86 -3.87 13.65
N ARG A 263 0.91 -3.08 14.71
CA ARG A 263 0.98 -3.56 16.08
C ARG A 263 -0.42 -3.88 16.61
N ALA A 264 -0.61 -5.04 17.23
CA ALA A 264 -1.91 -5.52 17.65
C ALA A 264 -2.58 -4.65 18.75
N ASP A 265 -1.79 -3.94 19.56
CA ASP A 265 -2.23 -3.06 20.65
C ASP A 265 -2.16 -1.56 20.27
N ALA A 266 -1.88 -1.22 19.02
CA ALA A 266 -1.86 0.17 18.56
C ALA A 266 -3.28 0.75 18.49
N GLU A 267 -3.41 2.00 18.94
CA GLU A 267 -4.66 2.73 18.85
C GLU A 267 -4.85 3.33 17.44
N LEU A 268 -6.08 3.24 16.91
CA LEU A 268 -6.47 3.81 15.62
C LEU A 268 -7.37 5.04 15.83
N ASN A 269 -7.31 5.99 14.90
CA ASN A 269 -8.29 7.08 14.85
C ASN A 269 -9.55 6.63 14.08
N ASP A 270 -10.64 7.42 14.23
CA ASP A 270 -11.97 7.07 13.71
C ASP A 270 -12.06 7.06 12.16
N SER A 271 -11.05 7.57 11.44
CA SER A 271 -11.01 7.53 9.97
C SER A 271 -10.45 6.22 9.41
N LEU A 272 -9.85 5.39 10.26
CA LEU A 272 -9.32 4.08 9.90
C LEU A 272 -10.34 2.99 10.23
N THR A 273 -10.63 2.13 9.27
CA THR A 273 -11.53 0.99 9.48
C THR A 273 -10.95 0.02 10.52
N PRO A 274 -11.72 -0.41 11.54
CA PRO A 274 -11.26 -1.41 12.51
C PRO A 274 -10.81 -2.71 11.82
N TRP A 275 -9.77 -3.37 12.36
CA TRP A 275 -9.21 -4.60 11.78
C TRP A 275 -10.25 -5.70 11.60
N ASP A 276 -11.20 -5.85 12.54
CA ASP A 276 -12.26 -6.87 12.50
C ASP A 276 -13.26 -6.68 11.34
N ASN A 277 -13.24 -5.51 10.69
CA ASN A 277 -14.11 -5.17 9.57
C ASN A 277 -13.37 -5.26 8.22
N ILE A 278 -12.16 -5.80 8.20
CA ILE A 278 -11.34 -5.93 6.99
C ILE A 278 -11.24 -7.41 6.61
N VAL A 279 -11.55 -7.71 5.36
CA VAL A 279 -11.31 -9.03 4.77
C VAL A 279 -9.97 -8.96 4.02
N PRO A 280 -8.91 -9.65 4.48
CA PRO A 280 -7.67 -9.72 3.71
C PRO A 280 -7.83 -10.68 2.54
N LEU A 281 -7.12 -10.43 1.45
CA LEU A 281 -6.95 -11.35 0.33
C LEU A 281 -5.89 -12.40 0.69
N ASP A 282 -6.28 -13.43 1.44
CA ASP A 282 -5.36 -14.49 1.92
C ASP A 282 -4.75 -15.33 0.78
N SER A 283 -5.39 -15.34 -0.40
CA SER A 283 -4.89 -16.00 -1.60
C SER A 283 -3.82 -15.21 -2.34
N TYR A 284 -3.59 -13.94 -1.99
CA TYR A 284 -2.63 -13.09 -2.67
C TYR A 284 -1.19 -13.63 -2.56
N ASP A 285 -0.57 -13.86 -3.72
CA ASP A 285 0.83 -14.27 -3.85
C ASP A 285 1.65 -13.18 -4.54
N GLY A 286 2.32 -12.36 -3.76
CA GLY A 286 3.12 -11.23 -4.26
C GLY A 286 4.30 -11.67 -5.12
N GLU A 287 4.87 -12.86 -4.90
CA GLU A 287 5.97 -13.40 -5.71
C GLU A 287 5.47 -13.81 -7.09
N TRP A 288 4.36 -14.54 -7.11
CA TRP A 288 3.72 -14.91 -8.37
C TRP A 288 3.31 -13.66 -9.17
N VAL A 289 2.74 -12.66 -8.51
CA VAL A 289 2.35 -11.38 -9.14
C VAL A 289 3.55 -10.66 -9.74
N ALA A 290 4.66 -10.57 -9.01
CA ALA A 290 5.89 -9.95 -9.50
C ALA A 290 6.44 -10.68 -10.75
N ALA A 291 6.46 -12.02 -10.72
CA ALA A 291 6.91 -12.85 -11.84
C ALA A 291 6.01 -12.76 -13.09
N ASN A 292 4.71 -12.47 -12.90
CA ASN A 292 3.71 -12.45 -13.99
C ASN A 292 3.27 -11.03 -14.37
N LYS A 293 3.86 -9.98 -13.79
CA LYS A 293 3.45 -8.58 -14.03
C LYS A 293 3.39 -8.22 -15.51
N ALA A 294 4.40 -8.60 -16.28
CA ALA A 294 4.46 -8.28 -17.71
C ALA A 294 3.28 -8.91 -18.48
N SER A 295 2.99 -10.20 -18.25
CA SER A 295 1.89 -10.89 -18.94
C SER A 295 0.52 -10.37 -18.54
N ILE A 296 0.35 -9.97 -17.26
CA ILE A 296 -0.90 -9.38 -16.78
C ILE A 296 -1.14 -8.00 -17.41
N THR A 297 -0.11 -7.15 -17.44
CA THR A 297 -0.23 -5.81 -18.03
C THR A 297 -0.42 -5.85 -19.55
N GLU A 298 0.22 -6.79 -20.26
CA GLU A 298 0.01 -7.03 -21.68
C GLU A 298 -1.44 -7.45 -21.94
N LYS A 299 -1.94 -8.45 -21.21
CA LYS A 299 -3.33 -8.91 -21.33
C LYS A 299 -4.34 -7.79 -20.99
N TYR A 300 -4.09 -6.98 -19.95
CA TYR A 300 -4.92 -5.83 -19.64
C TYR A 300 -4.96 -4.81 -20.80
N SER A 301 -3.82 -4.55 -21.44
CA SER A 301 -3.75 -3.65 -22.60
C SER A 301 -4.56 -4.17 -23.78
N GLU A 302 -4.52 -5.48 -24.05
CA GLU A 302 -5.36 -6.12 -25.08
C GLU A 302 -6.87 -5.96 -24.78
N TYR A 303 -7.27 -6.12 -23.51
CA TYR A 303 -8.65 -5.91 -23.08
C TYR A 303 -9.06 -4.44 -23.20
N LEU A 304 -8.17 -3.51 -22.85
CA LEU A 304 -8.42 -2.08 -22.98
C LEU A 304 -8.64 -1.68 -24.45
N GLU A 305 -7.85 -2.21 -25.37
CA GLU A 305 -8.01 -1.98 -26.83
C GLU A 305 -9.33 -2.54 -27.35
N ASN A 306 -9.79 -3.68 -26.83
CA ASN A 306 -10.99 -4.36 -27.31
C ASN A 306 -12.30 -3.84 -26.69
N PHE A 307 -12.27 -3.37 -25.45
CA PHE A 307 -13.46 -3.04 -24.64
C PHE A 307 -13.45 -1.61 -24.05
N GLY A 308 -12.39 -0.85 -24.23
CA GLY A 308 -12.19 0.47 -23.58
C GLY A 308 -12.96 1.64 -24.19
N GLY A 309 -13.75 1.43 -25.25
CA GLY A 309 -14.60 2.47 -25.86
C GLY A 309 -13.96 3.17 -27.04
#